data_b789d5cdb3a5be65e811ca551fe5435c
#
_entry.id   b789d5cdb3a5be65e811ca551fe5435c
#
_cell.length_a   1.000
_cell.length_b   1.000
_cell.length_c   1.000
_cell.angle_alpha   90.00
_cell.angle_beta   90.00
_cell.angle_gamma   90.00
#
_symmetry.space_group_name_H-M   'P 1'
#
loop_
_entity.id
_entity.type
_entity.pdbx_description
1 polymer ?
#
loop_
_entity_poly.entity_id
_entity_poly.type
_entity_poly.pdbx_seq_one_letter_code
_entity_poly.pdbx_strand_id
1 'polypeptide(L)'
;IYGFEVDFQRDIRKRDSFQIMYEVFMDDNKKIVETGEILFANLKLSGKDKSLYFFDYNDSKGHYNKNGKSSQKALMKTPINGARLSSPFGMRKHPIDGFNKMHRGTDFAAPTGTPIMASGNGIVKKAGWCGGGGNCVVIKHNSTYQTVYAHMSKFAFGIRSGVRVKQGQTIGYVGSTGKSTGPHLHYEVIMNGKRINSQKLKLPSGRVLKLSLIH
;
A
#
# COMPACT_ATOMS: atom_id res chain seq x y z
N ILE A 1 -5.89 8.07 -2.83
CA ILE A 1 -5.74 8.26 -4.27
C ILE A 1 -4.28 8.21 -4.66
N TYR A 2 -3.39 9.05 -4.10
CA TYR A 2 -1.98 9.15 -4.48
C TYR A 2 -1.03 8.14 -3.80
N GLY A 3 -1.46 7.38 -2.83
CA GLY A 3 -0.59 6.48 -2.03
C GLY A 3 0.15 5.39 -2.82
N PHE A 4 -0.14 5.24 -4.10
CA PHE A 4 0.56 4.34 -5.03
C PHE A 4 1.75 5.00 -5.74
N GLU A 5 1.79 6.33 -5.80
CA GLU A 5 2.77 7.09 -6.58
C GLU A 5 3.63 8.02 -5.72
N VAL A 6 3.09 8.44 -4.56
CA VAL A 6 3.68 9.47 -3.71
C VAL A 6 3.90 8.90 -2.31
N ASP A 7 5.09 9.07 -1.82
CA ASP A 7 5.40 8.90 -0.41
C ASP A 7 5.23 10.24 0.31
N PHE A 8 4.07 10.42 0.95
CA PHE A 8 3.72 11.68 1.60
C PHE A 8 4.70 12.11 2.70
N GLN A 9 5.52 11.21 3.23
CA GLN A 9 6.54 11.56 4.21
C GLN A 9 7.86 12.04 3.58
N ARG A 10 8.14 11.62 2.34
CA ARG A 10 9.43 11.87 1.68
C ARG A 10 9.36 12.74 0.46
N ASP A 11 8.24 12.72 -0.26
CA ASP A 11 8.13 13.40 -1.55
C ASP A 11 7.57 14.81 -1.43
N ILE A 12 6.85 15.13 -0.33
CA ILE A 12 6.26 16.46 -0.12
C ILE A 12 7.34 17.49 0.29
N ARG A 13 7.28 18.65 -0.31
CA ARG A 13 8.20 19.78 -0.09
C ARG A 13 7.43 21.06 0.25
N LYS A 14 8.11 22.02 0.86
CA LYS A 14 7.59 23.37 1.04
C LYS A 14 7.18 23.94 -0.32
N ARG A 15 6.00 24.55 -0.42
CA ARG A 15 5.35 25.10 -1.61
C ARG A 15 4.70 24.06 -2.55
N ASP A 16 4.74 22.79 -2.22
CA ASP A 16 3.84 21.83 -2.89
C ASP A 16 2.40 22.15 -2.48
N SER A 17 1.48 21.90 -3.38
CA SER A 17 0.06 22.19 -3.17
C SER A 17 -0.80 21.07 -3.67
N PHE A 18 -2.02 20.98 -3.15
CA PHE A 18 -3.02 20.09 -3.71
C PHE A 18 -4.36 20.79 -3.83
N GLN A 19 -5.15 20.31 -4.78
CA GLN A 19 -6.52 20.71 -5.02
C GLN A 19 -7.38 19.46 -5.03
N ILE A 20 -8.58 19.57 -4.50
CA ILE A 20 -9.52 18.46 -4.43
C ILE A 20 -10.93 18.98 -4.71
N MET A 21 -11.67 18.23 -5.52
CA MET A 21 -13.11 18.42 -5.74
C MET A 21 -13.79 17.11 -5.34
N TYR A 22 -14.78 17.20 -4.48
CA TYR A 22 -15.51 16.06 -3.97
C TYR A 22 -16.99 16.38 -3.77
N GLU A 23 -17.80 15.35 -3.70
CA GLU A 23 -19.22 15.47 -3.44
C GLU A 23 -19.47 15.76 -1.96
N VAL A 24 -20.46 16.63 -1.71
CA VAL A 24 -21.00 16.87 -0.37
C VAL A 24 -22.50 16.67 -0.38
N PHE A 25 -23.01 15.98 0.63
CA PHE A 25 -24.44 15.84 0.85
C PHE A 25 -24.85 16.77 2.00
N MET A 26 -25.88 17.58 1.78
CA MET A 26 -26.35 18.57 2.73
C MET A 26 -27.79 18.24 3.16
N ASP A 27 -28.14 18.57 4.40
CA ASP A 27 -29.52 18.56 4.87
C ASP A 27 -30.30 19.80 4.40
N ASP A 28 -31.59 19.89 4.72
CA ASP A 28 -32.48 21.01 4.37
C ASP A 28 -31.98 22.36 4.92
N ASN A 29 -31.15 22.34 5.97
CA ASN A 29 -30.54 23.52 6.59
C ASN A 29 -29.18 23.87 5.97
N LYS A 30 -28.79 23.26 4.85
CA LYS A 30 -27.49 23.42 4.16
C LYS A 30 -26.28 23.01 5.00
N LYS A 31 -26.46 22.15 5.99
CA LYS A 31 -25.37 21.57 6.76
C LYS A 31 -24.87 20.32 6.08
N ILE A 32 -23.55 20.19 5.93
CA ILE A 32 -22.92 18.99 5.38
C ILE A 32 -23.15 17.83 6.37
N VAL A 33 -23.82 16.79 5.89
CA VAL A 33 -24.12 15.56 6.66
C VAL A 33 -23.22 14.41 6.23
N GLU A 34 -22.75 14.42 4.98
CA GLU A 34 -21.88 13.37 4.44
C GLU A 34 -20.98 13.92 3.33
N THR A 35 -19.84 13.30 3.10
CA THR A 35 -18.98 13.54 1.95
C THR A 35 -18.97 12.32 1.05
N GLY A 36 -19.11 12.54 -0.24
CA GLY A 36 -19.10 11.48 -1.24
C GLY A 36 -17.74 11.25 -1.90
N GLU A 37 -17.77 10.89 -3.17
CA GLU A 37 -16.58 10.54 -3.95
C GLU A 37 -15.71 11.78 -4.24
N ILE A 38 -14.40 11.57 -4.28
CA ILE A 38 -13.46 12.58 -4.79
C ILE A 38 -13.52 12.54 -6.33
N LEU A 39 -14.08 13.58 -6.94
CA LEU A 39 -14.28 13.65 -8.38
C LEU A 39 -13.00 14.05 -9.14
N PHE A 40 -12.21 14.93 -8.53
CA PHE A 40 -10.94 15.38 -9.09
C PHE A 40 -9.96 15.64 -7.96
N ALA A 41 -8.69 15.32 -8.21
CA ALA A 41 -7.59 15.71 -7.35
C ALA A 41 -6.37 16.11 -8.19
N ASN A 42 -5.69 17.17 -7.78
CA ASN A 42 -4.40 17.56 -8.35
C ASN A 42 -3.38 17.75 -7.22
N LEU A 43 -2.25 17.05 -7.32
CA LEU A 43 -1.12 17.18 -6.43
C LEU A 43 0.06 17.76 -7.21
N LYS A 44 0.45 18.99 -6.88
CA LYS A 44 1.61 19.65 -7.48
C LYS A 44 2.84 19.40 -6.62
N LEU A 45 3.75 18.57 -7.12
CA LEU A 45 4.99 18.19 -6.46
C LEU A 45 6.19 18.76 -7.22
N SER A 46 6.99 19.60 -6.54
CA SER A 46 8.17 20.22 -7.15
C SER A 46 7.88 20.84 -8.53
N GLY A 47 6.74 21.52 -8.62
CA GLY A 47 6.28 22.19 -9.84
C GLY A 47 5.60 21.30 -10.90
N LYS A 48 5.48 19.98 -10.67
CA LYS A 48 4.85 19.03 -11.59
C LYS A 48 3.46 18.64 -11.11
N ASP A 49 2.46 18.81 -11.95
CA ASP A 49 1.10 18.43 -11.67
C ASP A 49 0.87 16.93 -11.88
N LYS A 50 0.15 16.34 -10.93
CA LYS A 50 -0.33 14.95 -10.95
C LYS A 50 -1.85 14.96 -10.79
N SER A 51 -2.56 15.20 -11.89
CA SER A 51 -4.01 15.26 -11.89
C SER A 51 -4.62 13.88 -12.03
N LEU A 52 -5.66 13.63 -11.25
CA LEU A 52 -6.45 12.40 -11.23
C LEU A 52 -7.92 12.76 -11.30
N TYR A 53 -8.64 12.05 -12.16
CA TYR A 53 -10.07 12.21 -12.43
C TYR A 53 -10.79 10.93 -12.00
N PHE A 54 -11.90 11.08 -11.33
CA PHE A 54 -12.77 9.97 -11.01
C PHE A 54 -13.52 9.52 -12.26
N PHE A 55 -13.60 8.23 -12.46
CA PHE A 55 -14.30 7.60 -13.56
C PHE A 55 -15.08 6.40 -13.02
N ASP A 56 -16.38 6.35 -13.32
CA ASP A 56 -17.27 5.27 -12.92
C ASP A 56 -18.10 4.84 -14.12
N TYR A 57 -17.62 3.82 -14.83
CA TYR A 57 -18.33 3.24 -15.97
C TYR A 57 -18.04 1.74 -16.06
N ASN A 58 -19.08 0.93 -16.04
CA ASN A 58 -18.99 -0.52 -15.99
C ASN A 58 -18.05 -0.97 -14.83
N ASP A 59 -17.11 -1.89 -15.10
CA ASP A 59 -16.14 -2.39 -14.12
C ASP A 59 -14.91 -1.48 -13.92
N SER A 60 -14.94 -0.24 -14.42
CA SER A 60 -13.79 0.67 -14.44
C SER A 60 -13.88 1.80 -13.41
N LYS A 61 -14.56 1.58 -12.28
CA LYS A 61 -14.62 2.57 -11.19
C LYS A 61 -13.25 2.84 -10.58
N GLY A 62 -12.87 4.12 -10.48
CA GLY A 62 -11.62 4.55 -9.86
C GLY A 62 -11.07 5.86 -10.39
N HIS A 63 -9.84 6.19 -9.98
CA HIS A 63 -9.17 7.42 -10.39
C HIS A 63 -8.13 7.15 -11.48
N TYR A 64 -8.14 7.98 -12.50
CA TYR A 64 -7.30 7.85 -13.69
C TYR A 64 -6.61 9.19 -14.01
N ASN A 65 -5.40 9.13 -14.54
CA ASN A 65 -4.74 10.31 -15.04
C ASN A 65 -5.27 10.70 -16.43
N LYS A 66 -4.84 11.85 -16.95
CA LYS A 66 -5.23 12.38 -18.27
C LYS A 66 -5.00 11.42 -19.46
N ASN A 67 -4.15 10.41 -19.28
CA ASN A 67 -3.89 9.39 -20.31
C ASN A 67 -4.71 8.10 -20.06
N GLY A 68 -5.74 8.14 -19.23
CA GLY A 68 -6.57 6.99 -18.89
C GLY A 68 -5.88 5.91 -18.07
N LYS A 69 -4.70 6.16 -17.52
CA LYS A 69 -3.99 5.19 -16.66
C LYS A 69 -4.51 5.31 -15.24
N SER A 70 -4.93 4.19 -14.67
CA SER A 70 -5.37 4.14 -13.26
C SER A 70 -4.28 4.60 -12.31
N SER A 71 -4.66 5.37 -11.30
CA SER A 71 -3.80 5.71 -10.16
C SER A 71 -3.46 4.46 -9.34
N GLN A 72 -4.35 3.49 -9.28
CA GLN A 72 -4.09 2.22 -8.60
C GLN A 72 -3.05 1.42 -9.37
N LYS A 73 -2.01 0.98 -8.68
CA LYS A 73 -1.01 0.04 -9.18
C LYS A 73 -1.31 -1.36 -8.67
N ALA A 74 -0.72 -2.35 -9.31
CA ALA A 74 -0.89 -3.74 -8.92
C ALA A 74 -0.56 -4.00 -7.44
N LEU A 75 0.39 -3.26 -6.88
CA LEU A 75 0.79 -3.34 -5.47
C LEU A 75 1.08 -1.96 -4.88
N MET A 76 0.80 -1.78 -3.60
CA MET A 76 1.28 -0.63 -2.81
C MET A 76 2.75 -0.83 -2.43
N LYS A 77 3.53 0.24 -2.49
CA LYS A 77 4.92 0.22 -2.01
C LYS A 77 5.02 0.24 -0.49
N THR A 78 4.07 0.88 0.16
CA THR A 78 3.99 1.07 1.61
C THR A 78 2.59 0.66 2.08
N PRO A 79 2.38 -0.60 2.54
CA PRO A 79 1.06 -1.10 2.92
C PRO A 79 0.70 -0.78 4.38
N ILE A 80 1.09 0.40 4.84
CA ILE A 80 0.87 0.89 6.20
C ILE A 80 0.89 2.43 6.19
N ASN A 81 -0.08 3.07 6.84
CA ASN A 81 -0.16 4.52 6.92
C ASN A 81 0.68 5.06 8.09
N GLY A 82 1.24 6.25 7.93
CA GLY A 82 1.96 6.96 8.98
C GLY A 82 3.26 6.32 9.46
N ALA A 83 3.75 5.27 8.78
CA ALA A 83 4.94 4.55 9.20
C ALA A 83 6.22 5.10 8.56
N ARG A 84 7.28 5.21 9.37
CA ARG A 84 8.60 5.61 8.90
C ARG A 84 9.36 4.39 8.35
N LEU A 85 9.96 4.50 7.17
CA LEU A 85 10.89 3.48 6.67
C LEU A 85 12.11 3.44 7.60
N SER A 86 12.25 2.35 8.35
CA SER A 86 13.30 2.17 9.36
C SER A 86 14.50 1.37 8.85
N SER A 87 14.28 0.43 7.91
CA SER A 87 15.37 -0.31 7.29
C SER A 87 15.06 -0.70 5.85
N PRO A 88 15.93 -0.34 4.89
CA PRO A 88 15.74 -0.68 3.48
C PRO A 88 16.09 -2.14 3.18
N PHE A 89 15.64 -2.62 2.03
CA PHE A 89 16.07 -3.87 1.41
C PHE A 89 17.55 -3.79 1.03
N GLY A 90 18.32 -4.86 1.30
CA GLY A 90 19.73 -4.93 0.91
C GLY A 90 20.66 -5.50 1.98
N MET A 91 21.93 -5.52 1.69
CA MET A 91 22.97 -5.96 2.65
C MET A 91 23.07 -4.95 3.80
N ARG A 92 22.99 -5.45 5.03
CA ARG A 92 23.17 -4.65 6.24
C ARG A 92 23.68 -5.49 7.41
N LYS A 93 24.28 -4.84 8.40
CA LYS A 93 24.58 -5.49 9.68
C LYS A 93 23.27 -5.91 10.33
N HIS A 94 23.14 -7.20 10.63
CA HIS A 94 21.92 -7.72 11.24
C HIS A 94 21.80 -7.21 12.69
N PRO A 95 20.67 -6.62 13.12
CA PRO A 95 20.58 -5.96 14.42
C PRO A 95 20.67 -6.93 15.62
N ILE A 96 20.35 -8.20 15.41
CA ILE A 96 20.42 -9.23 16.45
C ILE A 96 21.66 -10.11 16.28
N ASP A 97 21.89 -10.61 15.05
CA ASP A 97 22.97 -11.59 14.78
C ASP A 97 24.35 -10.91 14.65
N GLY A 98 24.42 -9.59 14.45
CA GLY A 98 25.64 -8.77 14.44
C GLY A 98 26.52 -8.86 13.18
N PHE A 99 26.29 -9.81 12.27
CA PHE A 99 27.04 -9.96 11.02
C PHE A 99 26.27 -9.39 9.82
N ASN A 100 26.98 -9.16 8.71
CA ASN A 100 26.37 -8.68 7.49
C ASN A 100 25.43 -9.73 6.89
N LYS A 101 24.17 -9.37 6.74
CA LYS A 101 23.12 -10.24 6.23
C LYS A 101 22.24 -9.51 5.23
N MET A 102 21.78 -10.24 4.23
CA MET A 102 20.82 -9.73 3.26
C MET A 102 19.46 -9.51 3.92
N HIS A 103 19.03 -8.26 4.04
CA HIS A 103 17.67 -7.90 4.42
C HIS A 103 16.75 -8.05 3.21
N ARG A 104 15.87 -9.04 3.26
CA ARG A 104 15.04 -9.49 2.13
C ARG A 104 13.72 -8.74 2.00
N GLY A 105 13.49 -7.74 2.83
CA GLY A 105 12.28 -6.91 2.85
C GLY A 105 12.60 -5.45 3.13
N THR A 106 11.57 -4.69 3.38
CA THR A 106 11.63 -3.30 3.84
C THR A 106 10.92 -3.22 5.18
N ASP A 107 11.57 -2.60 6.17
CA ASP A 107 10.99 -2.43 7.49
C ASP A 107 10.38 -1.04 7.64
N PHE A 108 9.15 -1.00 8.15
CA PHE A 108 8.39 0.21 8.44
C PHE A 108 8.09 0.27 9.93
N ALA A 109 8.76 1.17 10.66
CA ALA A 109 8.51 1.39 12.07
C ALA A 109 7.18 2.11 12.28
N ALA A 110 6.33 1.55 13.13
CA ALA A 110 5.05 2.12 13.53
C ALA A 110 4.66 1.57 14.91
N PRO A 111 3.80 2.26 15.67
CA PRO A 111 3.29 1.76 16.95
C PRO A 111 2.61 0.39 16.83
N THR A 112 2.73 -0.42 17.88
CA THR A 112 1.99 -1.68 17.98
C THR A 112 0.49 -1.42 17.82
N GLY A 113 -0.20 -2.25 17.03
CA GLY A 113 -1.63 -2.07 16.75
C GLY A 113 -1.94 -1.21 15.53
N THR A 114 -0.95 -0.57 14.90
CA THR A 114 -1.16 0.15 13.62
C THR A 114 -1.66 -0.82 12.54
N PRO A 115 -2.75 -0.50 11.81
CA PRO A 115 -3.29 -1.38 10.77
C PRO A 115 -2.30 -1.62 9.63
N ILE A 116 -2.16 -2.87 9.23
CA ILE A 116 -1.41 -3.32 8.05
C ILE A 116 -2.40 -3.69 6.96
N MET A 117 -2.20 -3.17 5.77
CA MET A 117 -3.09 -3.36 4.63
C MET A 117 -2.53 -4.36 3.61
N ALA A 118 -3.41 -5.08 2.92
CA ALA A 118 -3.04 -5.85 1.74
C ALA A 118 -2.54 -4.90 0.65
N SER A 119 -1.32 -5.09 0.16
CA SER A 119 -0.71 -4.22 -0.86
C SER A 119 -1.35 -4.35 -2.24
N GLY A 120 -2.14 -5.39 -2.48
CA GLY A 120 -2.87 -5.66 -3.71
C GLY A 120 -4.01 -6.63 -3.49
N ASN A 121 -4.92 -6.73 -4.47
CA ASN A 121 -5.92 -7.80 -4.50
C ASN A 121 -5.23 -9.16 -4.54
N GLY A 122 -5.77 -10.16 -3.87
CA GLY A 122 -5.16 -11.49 -3.89
C GLY A 122 -5.83 -12.50 -2.99
N ILE A 123 -5.16 -13.64 -2.82
CA ILE A 123 -5.60 -14.74 -1.96
C ILE A 123 -4.54 -14.94 -0.88
N VAL A 124 -4.95 -14.97 0.36
CA VAL A 124 -4.09 -15.31 1.51
C VAL A 124 -3.61 -16.75 1.37
N LYS A 125 -2.31 -16.93 1.20
CA LYS A 125 -1.67 -18.26 1.11
C LYS A 125 -1.33 -18.80 2.49
N LYS A 126 -1.03 -17.90 3.44
CA LYS A 126 -0.71 -18.22 4.82
C LYS A 126 -1.13 -17.06 5.73
N ALA A 127 -1.72 -17.37 6.87
CA ALA A 127 -1.85 -16.50 8.02
C ALA A 127 -1.49 -17.36 9.25
N GLY A 128 -0.36 -17.07 9.90
CA GLY A 128 0.16 -17.90 10.99
C GLY A 128 1.62 -17.61 11.30
N TRP A 129 2.26 -18.49 12.08
CA TRP A 129 3.65 -18.34 12.47
C TRP A 129 4.63 -18.63 11.32
N CYS A 130 5.60 -17.74 11.10
CA CYS A 130 6.60 -17.79 10.03
C CYS A 130 8.05 -17.83 10.56
N GLY A 131 8.32 -18.62 11.57
CA GLY A 131 9.65 -18.73 12.17
C GLY A 131 10.16 -17.37 12.66
N GLY A 132 11.32 -16.91 12.18
CA GLY A 132 11.87 -15.61 12.54
C GLY A 132 10.98 -14.41 12.21
N GLY A 133 10.05 -14.53 11.26
CA GLY A 133 9.07 -13.50 10.92
C GLY A 133 7.91 -13.37 11.91
N GLY A 134 7.82 -14.27 12.92
CA GLY A 134 6.71 -14.26 13.88
C GLY A 134 5.36 -14.48 13.21
N ASN A 135 4.33 -13.83 13.70
CA ASN A 135 3.03 -13.84 13.04
C ASN A 135 3.12 -13.14 11.67
N CYS A 136 2.76 -13.85 10.62
CA CYS A 136 2.83 -13.32 9.28
C CYS A 136 1.60 -13.62 8.42
N VAL A 137 1.37 -12.78 7.43
CA VAL A 137 0.42 -13.02 6.32
C VAL A 137 1.23 -13.07 5.03
N VAL A 138 0.91 -14.05 4.18
CA VAL A 138 1.45 -14.18 2.82
C VAL A 138 0.28 -14.11 1.84
N ILE A 139 0.34 -13.19 0.89
CA ILE A 139 -0.69 -13.01 -0.13
C ILE A 139 -0.12 -13.33 -1.52
N LYS A 140 -0.82 -14.17 -2.27
CA LYS A 140 -0.58 -14.38 -3.71
C LYS A 140 -1.53 -13.46 -4.49
N HIS A 141 -0.96 -12.52 -5.24
CA HIS A 141 -1.71 -11.56 -6.05
C HIS A 141 -2.05 -12.11 -7.44
N ASN A 142 -1.07 -12.73 -8.07
CA ASN A 142 -1.19 -13.39 -9.38
C ASN A 142 -0.05 -14.42 -9.58
N SER A 143 0.21 -14.84 -10.82
CA SER A 143 1.30 -15.77 -11.13
C SER A 143 2.69 -15.16 -10.86
N THR A 144 2.83 -13.84 -10.95
CA THR A 144 4.11 -13.12 -10.85
C THR A 144 4.41 -12.63 -9.44
N TYR A 145 3.40 -12.10 -8.71
CA TYR A 145 3.60 -11.38 -7.46
C TYR A 145 3.02 -12.06 -6.24
N GLN A 146 3.82 -12.10 -5.17
CA GLN A 146 3.41 -12.40 -3.82
C GLN A 146 3.97 -11.35 -2.86
N THR A 147 3.31 -11.17 -1.71
CA THR A 147 3.80 -10.29 -0.64
C THR A 147 3.75 -10.99 0.70
N VAL A 148 4.69 -10.59 1.58
CA VAL A 148 4.79 -11.07 2.96
C VAL A 148 4.72 -9.89 3.91
N TYR A 149 3.97 -10.06 4.98
CA TYR A 149 3.80 -9.09 6.05
C TYR A 149 4.09 -9.80 7.37
N ALA A 150 5.17 -9.42 8.04
CA ALA A 150 5.66 -10.14 9.21
C ALA A 150 5.70 -9.27 10.47
N HIS A 151 6.03 -9.90 11.60
CA HIS A 151 6.09 -9.35 12.96
C HIS A 151 4.77 -8.81 13.49
N MET A 152 3.63 -9.30 12.96
CA MET A 152 2.30 -8.87 13.40
C MET A 152 2.03 -9.20 14.86
N SER A 153 1.29 -8.32 15.57
CA SER A 153 0.74 -8.62 16.89
C SER A 153 -0.45 -9.58 16.79
N LYS A 154 -1.34 -9.35 15.82
CA LYS A 154 -2.52 -10.18 15.53
C LYS A 154 -2.97 -10.03 14.08
N PHE A 155 -3.74 -10.99 13.61
CA PHE A 155 -4.43 -10.92 12.31
C PHE A 155 -5.74 -10.13 12.45
N ALA A 156 -6.20 -9.50 11.38
CA ALA A 156 -7.52 -8.91 11.34
C ALA A 156 -8.59 -10.02 11.28
N PHE A 157 -9.80 -9.67 11.73
CA PHE A 157 -10.91 -10.61 11.74
C PHE A 157 -11.15 -11.23 10.35
N GLY A 158 -11.35 -12.54 10.31
CA GLY A 158 -11.59 -13.29 9.07
C GLY A 158 -10.35 -13.55 8.20
N ILE A 159 -9.17 -13.07 8.55
CA ILE A 159 -7.94 -13.32 7.77
C ILE A 159 -7.37 -14.70 8.10
N ARG A 160 -7.48 -15.61 7.12
CA ARG A 160 -6.97 -16.99 7.16
C ARG A 160 -6.57 -17.46 5.77
N SER A 161 -5.85 -18.57 5.67
CA SER A 161 -5.49 -19.16 4.37
C SER A 161 -6.72 -19.41 3.51
N GLY A 162 -6.63 -19.15 2.22
CA GLY A 162 -7.69 -19.29 1.23
C GLY A 162 -8.59 -18.07 1.06
N VAL A 163 -8.60 -17.11 1.99
CA VAL A 163 -9.47 -15.93 1.91
C VAL A 163 -8.99 -14.96 0.83
N ARG A 164 -9.94 -14.42 0.06
CA ARG A 164 -9.69 -13.30 -0.87
C ARG A 164 -9.62 -11.99 -0.11
N VAL A 165 -8.66 -11.14 -0.46
CA VAL A 165 -8.48 -9.80 0.10
C VAL A 165 -8.44 -8.77 -1.03
N LYS A 166 -8.92 -7.57 -0.73
CA LYS A 166 -8.83 -6.41 -1.62
C LYS A 166 -7.63 -5.55 -1.24
N GLN A 167 -7.07 -4.85 -2.21
CA GLN A 167 -6.04 -3.84 -1.98
C GLN A 167 -6.54 -2.79 -0.97
N GLY A 168 -5.70 -2.43 0.01
CA GLY A 168 -6.08 -1.52 1.10
C GLY A 168 -6.86 -2.16 2.25
N GLN A 169 -7.32 -3.41 2.11
CA GLN A 169 -8.00 -4.12 3.21
C GLN A 169 -7.04 -4.38 4.36
N THR A 170 -7.45 -4.08 5.59
CA THR A 170 -6.67 -4.43 6.80
C THR A 170 -6.57 -5.94 6.93
N ILE A 171 -5.35 -6.45 7.04
CA ILE A 171 -5.04 -7.88 7.16
C ILE A 171 -4.44 -8.27 8.50
N GLY A 172 -4.04 -7.31 9.30
CA GLY A 172 -3.46 -7.50 10.63
C GLY A 172 -2.92 -6.19 11.18
N TYR A 173 -2.16 -6.29 12.25
CA TYR A 173 -1.72 -5.13 13.01
C TYR A 173 -0.23 -5.27 13.37
N VAL A 174 0.48 -4.16 13.37
CA VAL A 174 1.90 -4.08 13.75
C VAL A 174 2.12 -4.68 15.13
N GLY A 175 3.19 -5.41 15.27
CA GLY A 175 3.70 -5.98 16.50
C GLY A 175 5.22 -6.09 16.48
N SER A 176 5.73 -7.00 17.30
CA SER A 176 7.16 -7.30 17.43
C SER A 176 7.37 -8.80 17.67
N THR A 177 6.55 -9.66 17.02
CA THR A 177 6.63 -11.12 17.20
C THR A 177 7.78 -11.72 16.38
N GLY A 178 8.31 -12.87 16.80
CA GLY A 178 9.46 -13.49 16.16
C GLY A 178 10.80 -12.80 16.48
N LYS A 179 11.73 -12.81 15.52
CA LYS A 179 13.04 -12.13 15.65
C LYS A 179 12.89 -10.64 15.30
N SER A 180 12.48 -9.84 16.24
CA SER A 180 12.26 -8.40 16.11
C SER A 180 12.87 -7.65 17.29
N THR A 181 13.41 -6.46 17.04
CA THR A 181 14.00 -5.58 18.08
C THR A 181 13.04 -4.49 18.55
N GLY A 182 11.86 -4.40 17.96
CA GLY A 182 10.84 -3.40 18.31
C GLY A 182 9.68 -3.38 17.31
N PRO A 183 8.61 -2.64 17.59
CA PRO A 183 7.42 -2.65 16.75
C PRO A 183 7.69 -2.13 15.34
N HIS A 184 7.45 -2.98 14.34
CA HIS A 184 7.56 -2.64 12.92
C HIS A 184 6.82 -3.64 12.03
N LEU A 185 6.50 -3.25 10.82
CA LEU A 185 6.12 -4.14 9.73
C LEU A 185 7.37 -4.51 8.94
N HIS A 186 7.69 -5.80 8.83
CA HIS A 186 8.61 -6.31 7.81
C HIS A 186 7.80 -6.69 6.57
N TYR A 187 8.05 -6.01 5.45
CA TYR A 187 7.31 -6.16 4.20
C TYR A 187 8.21 -6.68 3.07
N GLU A 188 7.82 -7.80 2.47
CA GLU A 188 8.54 -8.35 1.31
C GLU A 188 7.66 -8.34 0.07
N VAL A 189 8.26 -8.05 -1.09
CA VAL A 189 7.68 -8.32 -2.41
C VAL A 189 8.49 -9.42 -3.09
N ILE A 190 7.76 -10.43 -3.55
CA ILE A 190 8.32 -11.58 -4.27
C ILE A 190 7.79 -11.52 -5.70
N MET A 191 8.70 -11.44 -6.66
CA MET A 191 8.40 -11.45 -8.09
C MET A 191 9.07 -12.66 -8.74
N ASN A 192 8.29 -13.52 -9.36
CA ASN A 192 8.77 -14.78 -9.97
C ASN A 192 9.67 -15.59 -9.02
N GLY A 193 9.24 -15.74 -7.76
CA GLY A 193 9.96 -16.49 -6.72
C GLY A 193 11.15 -15.76 -6.09
N LYS A 194 11.57 -14.59 -6.60
CA LYS A 194 12.70 -13.81 -6.07
C LYS A 194 12.23 -12.61 -5.27
N ARG A 195 12.81 -12.39 -4.08
CA ARG A 195 12.56 -11.19 -3.28
C ARG A 195 13.21 -9.97 -3.91
N ILE A 196 12.46 -8.88 -4.02
CA ILE A 196 12.88 -7.65 -4.68
C ILE A 196 12.65 -6.44 -3.78
N ASN A 197 13.38 -5.35 -4.06
CA ASN A 197 13.21 -4.10 -3.33
C ASN A 197 11.86 -3.44 -3.68
N SER A 198 10.92 -3.45 -2.73
CA SER A 198 9.59 -2.88 -2.90
C SER A 198 9.61 -1.39 -3.26
N GLN A 199 10.60 -0.64 -2.76
CA GLN A 199 10.71 0.80 -2.96
C GLN A 199 11.20 1.17 -4.37
N LYS A 200 11.99 0.29 -5.00
CA LYS A 200 12.51 0.47 -6.37
C LYS A 200 11.61 -0.14 -7.44
N LEU A 201 10.58 -0.87 -7.05
CA LEU A 201 9.70 -1.57 -7.99
C LEU A 201 8.89 -0.57 -8.82
N LYS A 202 9.06 -0.64 -10.14
CA LYS A 202 8.21 0.06 -11.12
C LYS A 202 7.04 -0.87 -11.46
N LEU A 203 5.92 -0.64 -10.82
CA LEU A 203 4.70 -1.41 -11.09
C LEU A 203 3.94 -0.81 -12.27
N PRO A 204 3.40 -1.63 -13.18
CA PRO A 204 2.49 -1.15 -14.20
C PRO A 204 1.24 -0.56 -13.55
N SER A 205 0.58 0.37 -14.22
CA SER A 205 -0.76 0.83 -13.86
C SER A 205 -1.71 -0.37 -13.83
N GLY A 206 -2.62 -0.42 -12.86
CA GLY A 206 -3.52 -1.56 -12.70
C GLY A 206 -4.48 -1.72 -13.89
N ARG A 207 -5.06 -0.61 -14.35
CA ARG A 207 -5.98 -0.56 -15.51
C ARG A 207 -5.64 0.62 -16.40
N VAL A 208 -5.98 0.49 -17.67
CA VAL A 208 -5.95 1.59 -18.65
C VAL A 208 -7.32 1.65 -19.30
N LEU A 209 -7.95 2.81 -19.26
CA LEU A 209 -9.21 3.04 -19.97
C LEU A 209 -8.99 2.87 -21.48
N LYS A 210 -9.96 2.29 -22.18
CA LYS A 210 -9.94 2.27 -23.63
C LYS A 210 -10.07 3.70 -24.17
N LEU A 211 -9.35 4.04 -25.23
CA LEU A 211 -9.37 5.37 -25.84
C LEU A 211 -10.78 5.88 -26.17
N SER A 212 -11.71 4.99 -26.54
CA SER A 212 -13.11 5.34 -26.82
C SER A 212 -13.90 5.83 -25.58
N LEU A 213 -13.33 5.78 -24.40
CA LEU A 213 -13.96 6.24 -23.14
C LEU A 213 -13.33 7.52 -22.59
N ILE A 214 -12.36 8.11 -23.30
CA ILE A 214 -11.60 9.31 -22.85
C ILE A 214 -12.05 10.57 -23.60
N HIS A 215 -12.89 10.40 -24.65
CA HIS A 215 -13.43 11.50 -25.48
C HIS A 215 -14.90 11.73 -25.21
#